data_fe23c00f91bbaf25a25ae42215f5f6b5
#
_entry.id   fe23c00f91bbaf25a25ae42215f5f6b5
#
_cell.length_a   1.000
_cell.length_b   1.000
_cell.length_c   1.000
_cell.angle_alpha   90.00
_cell.angle_beta   90.00
_cell.angle_gamma   90.00
#
_symmetry.space_group_name_H-M   'P 1'
#
loop_
_entity.id
_entity.type
_entity.pdbx_description
1 polymer ?
#
loop_
_entity_poly.entity_id
_entity_poly.type
_entity_poly.pdbx_seq_one_letter_code
_entity_poly.pdbx_strand_id
1 'polypeptide(L)'
;MCGSDAAIETVALRKVFDGTKVAVEGLTLRVGRGEVFGFLGPNGAGKTTSVNMLLGLVKPTSGRATLLGTSVESYQARMRVGFLPEHFRFHEWMRADEFLDLHGRLYGMSRTDRVRRAQALIERVDLKQAAQDRLGEFSKGMLQRIGLAMALLPHPDLVFLDEPTSGLDPFGRLLVRDVIRTARDEGTTVFINSHLLSEVEVTCDRVAFIRHGQVIRAGSLKDLAAGSVRIQVRLERVPQGFADSLAVWGDQVKEVDEQTLELTVADETRVADLNVWLVAQGLRVLALAPQRLTLEQLFIQVMQDDGPETNV
;
A
#
# COMPACT_ATOMS: atom_id res chain seq x y z
N MET A 1 6.95 29.46 11.44
CA MET A 1 7.35 28.42 10.46
C MET A 1 6.22 27.39 10.48
N CYS A 2 5.38 27.35 9.43
CA CYS A 2 4.37 26.29 9.30
C CYS A 2 5.14 24.98 9.13
N GLY A 3 5.08 24.10 10.15
CA GLY A 3 5.60 22.75 10.04
C GLY A 3 4.90 22.05 8.87
N SER A 4 5.67 21.44 7.96
CA SER A 4 5.14 20.62 6.91
C SER A 4 4.28 19.52 7.53
N ASP A 5 2.98 19.49 7.17
CA ASP A 5 2.03 18.45 7.63
C ASP A 5 2.31 17.09 6.94
N ALA A 6 3.43 17.00 6.24
CA ALA A 6 3.87 15.80 5.54
C ALA A 6 4.79 14.94 6.43
N ALA A 7 4.55 13.63 6.40
CA ALA A 7 5.46 12.65 6.98
C ALA A 7 6.63 12.33 6.04
N ILE A 8 6.36 12.32 4.73
CA ILE A 8 7.38 12.15 3.68
C ILE A 8 7.14 13.22 2.62
N GLU A 9 8.21 13.89 2.22
CA GLU A 9 8.19 14.79 1.07
C GLU A 9 9.44 14.58 0.22
N THR A 10 9.25 14.37 -1.08
CA THR A 10 10.34 14.26 -2.05
C THR A 10 10.11 15.22 -3.20
N VAL A 11 11.19 15.81 -3.73
CA VAL A 11 11.12 16.69 -4.90
C VAL A 11 12.22 16.27 -5.86
N ALA A 12 11.82 15.77 -7.02
CA ALA A 12 12.68 15.30 -8.09
C ALA A 12 13.84 14.41 -7.61
N LEU A 13 13.56 13.52 -6.63
CA LEU A 13 14.58 12.66 -6.03
C LEU A 13 15.06 11.65 -7.07
N ARG A 14 16.36 11.63 -7.35
CA ARG A 14 16.96 10.87 -8.44
C ARG A 14 18.10 9.99 -7.94
N LYS A 15 18.23 8.80 -8.55
CA LYS A 15 19.36 7.89 -8.31
C LYS A 15 19.86 7.28 -9.60
N VAL A 16 21.13 7.48 -9.84
CA VAL A 16 21.91 6.84 -10.91
C VAL A 16 23.03 6.03 -10.26
N PHE A 17 23.14 4.75 -10.59
CA PHE A 17 24.26 3.89 -10.20
C PHE A 17 25.25 3.80 -11.35
N ASP A 18 26.54 3.74 -11.02
CA ASP A 18 27.66 3.56 -11.96
C ASP A 18 27.63 4.55 -13.15
N GLY A 19 27.05 5.75 -12.94
CA GLY A 19 26.97 6.81 -13.93
C GLY A 19 25.99 6.56 -15.09
N THR A 20 25.44 5.36 -15.23
CA THR A 20 24.63 4.96 -16.38
C THR A 20 23.29 4.36 -16.02
N LYS A 21 23.21 3.57 -14.96
CA LYS A 21 21.98 2.87 -14.57
C LYS A 21 21.06 3.78 -13.75
N VAL A 22 20.06 4.33 -14.40
CA VAL A 22 19.00 5.11 -13.72
C VAL A 22 18.06 4.16 -12.98
N ALA A 23 18.04 4.24 -11.64
CA ALA A 23 17.17 3.45 -10.78
C ALA A 23 15.94 4.22 -10.35
N VAL A 24 16.07 5.55 -10.19
CA VAL A 24 14.97 6.47 -9.88
C VAL A 24 15.21 7.73 -10.71
N GLU A 25 14.27 8.07 -11.58
CA GLU A 25 14.43 9.18 -12.52
C GLU A 25 14.14 10.55 -11.90
N GLY A 26 13.10 10.63 -11.05
CA GLY A 26 12.70 11.93 -10.48
C GLY A 26 11.45 11.78 -9.61
N LEU A 27 11.58 11.11 -8.46
CA LEU A 27 10.46 10.85 -7.58
C LEU A 27 10.03 12.14 -6.87
N THR A 28 8.81 12.61 -7.17
CA THR A 28 8.13 13.67 -6.43
C THR A 28 6.90 13.06 -5.76
N LEU A 29 6.88 13.08 -4.43
CA LEU A 29 5.86 12.41 -3.63
C LEU A 29 5.62 13.18 -2.33
N ARG A 30 4.36 13.22 -1.89
CA ARG A 30 3.96 13.73 -0.58
C ARG A 30 3.04 12.75 0.12
N VAL A 31 3.44 12.35 1.35
CA VAL A 31 2.65 11.48 2.24
C VAL A 31 2.28 12.27 3.48
N GLY A 32 1.00 12.25 3.84
CA GLY A 32 0.47 12.91 5.03
C GLY A 32 0.88 12.23 6.33
N ARG A 33 0.65 12.88 7.46
CA ARG A 33 0.82 12.25 8.78
C ARG A 33 -0.41 11.41 9.15
N GLY A 34 -0.19 10.29 9.81
CA GLY A 34 -1.26 9.44 10.34
C GLY A 34 -2.08 8.70 9.27
N GLU A 35 -1.56 8.54 8.04
CA GLU A 35 -2.19 7.74 7.00
C GLU A 35 -1.42 6.44 6.75
N VAL A 36 -2.10 5.44 6.20
CA VAL A 36 -1.47 4.25 5.61
C VAL A 36 -1.34 4.49 4.12
N PHE A 37 -0.11 4.59 3.65
CA PHE A 37 0.22 4.91 2.27
C PHE A 37 0.86 3.73 1.54
N GLY A 38 0.28 3.32 0.40
CA GLY A 38 0.77 2.26 -0.46
C GLY A 38 1.67 2.78 -1.59
N PHE A 39 2.83 2.17 -1.78
CA PHE A 39 3.79 2.51 -2.83
C PHE A 39 3.94 1.33 -3.79
N LEU A 40 3.35 1.45 -4.97
CA LEU A 40 3.06 0.35 -5.88
C LEU A 40 3.79 0.53 -7.22
N GLY A 41 4.26 -0.57 -7.77
CA GLY A 41 4.90 -0.55 -9.09
C GLY A 41 5.44 -1.93 -9.45
N PRO A 42 5.75 -2.18 -10.72
CA PRO A 42 6.35 -3.43 -11.15
C PRO A 42 7.76 -3.64 -10.55
N ASN A 43 8.27 -4.84 -10.70
CA ASN A 43 9.66 -5.12 -10.34
C ASN A 43 10.59 -4.25 -11.20
N GLY A 44 11.60 -3.66 -10.55
CA GLY A 44 12.51 -2.72 -11.21
C GLY A 44 11.99 -1.28 -11.33
N ALA A 45 10.79 -0.96 -10.86
CA ALA A 45 10.24 0.41 -10.88
C ALA A 45 11.00 1.42 -9.99
N GLY A 46 11.96 0.96 -9.18
CA GLY A 46 12.75 1.82 -8.29
C GLY A 46 12.23 1.88 -6.84
N LYS A 47 11.25 1.04 -6.45
CA LYS A 47 10.63 1.04 -5.11
C LYS A 47 11.67 0.92 -3.99
N THR A 48 12.41 -0.18 -3.95
CA THR A 48 13.42 -0.44 -2.91
C THR A 48 14.52 0.63 -2.90
N THR A 49 14.94 1.10 -4.08
CA THR A 49 15.93 2.20 -4.17
C THR A 49 15.36 3.49 -3.57
N SER A 50 14.11 3.81 -3.83
CA SER A 50 13.43 4.98 -3.26
C SER A 50 13.34 4.90 -1.74
N VAL A 51 12.91 3.76 -1.20
CA VAL A 51 12.86 3.52 0.25
C VAL A 51 14.26 3.63 0.87
N ASN A 52 15.28 3.03 0.24
CA ASN A 52 16.66 3.12 0.73
C ASN A 52 17.21 4.55 0.72
N MET A 53 16.84 5.38 -0.25
CA MET A 53 17.18 6.80 -0.26
C MET A 53 16.48 7.56 0.90
N LEU A 54 15.20 7.29 1.13
CA LEU A 54 14.46 7.89 2.24
C LEU A 54 15.04 7.50 3.59
N LEU A 55 15.45 6.25 3.75
CA LEU A 55 16.11 5.74 4.96
C LEU A 55 17.59 6.18 5.07
N GLY A 56 18.14 6.88 4.07
CA GLY A 56 19.53 7.30 4.06
C GLY A 56 20.55 6.15 3.91
N LEU A 57 20.08 4.97 3.50
CA LEU A 57 20.94 3.80 3.20
C LEU A 57 21.60 3.95 1.83
N VAL A 58 21.02 4.73 0.93
CA VAL A 58 21.55 5.08 -0.37
C VAL A 58 21.49 6.59 -0.55
N LYS A 59 22.62 7.22 -0.88
CA LYS A 59 22.66 8.67 -1.14
C LYS A 59 22.01 8.98 -2.49
N PRO A 60 21.06 9.94 -2.57
CA PRO A 60 20.54 10.44 -3.83
C PRO A 60 21.63 11.01 -4.73
N THR A 61 21.46 10.93 -6.05
CA THR A 61 22.33 11.61 -7.03
C THR A 61 21.94 13.08 -7.14
N SER A 62 20.63 13.38 -7.08
CA SER A 62 20.07 14.75 -7.07
C SER A 62 18.66 14.75 -6.48
N GLY A 63 18.07 15.94 -6.37
CA GLY A 63 16.78 16.12 -5.71
C GLY A 63 16.90 16.25 -4.20
N ARG A 64 15.76 16.33 -3.52
CA ARG A 64 15.72 16.42 -2.05
C ARG A 64 14.60 15.58 -1.47
N ALA A 65 14.78 15.15 -0.23
CA ALA A 65 13.76 14.44 0.53
C ALA A 65 13.80 14.84 2.00
N THR A 66 12.63 14.84 2.63
CA THR A 66 12.49 15.02 4.07
C THR A 66 11.61 13.93 4.67
N LEU A 67 11.93 13.50 5.89
CA LEU A 67 11.09 12.69 6.74
C LEU A 67 10.72 13.50 7.98
N LEU A 68 9.42 13.59 8.27
CA LEU A 68 8.89 14.33 9.43
C LEU A 68 9.38 15.79 9.49
N GLY A 69 9.63 16.39 8.29
CA GLY A 69 10.16 17.75 8.14
C GLY A 69 11.68 17.88 8.25
N THR A 70 12.42 16.77 8.46
CA THR A 70 13.89 16.76 8.56
C THR A 70 14.50 16.14 7.31
N SER A 71 15.58 16.75 6.77
CA SER A 71 16.27 16.23 5.59
C SER A 71 16.79 14.80 5.84
N VAL A 72 16.61 13.91 4.84
CA VAL A 72 17.08 12.52 4.89
C VAL A 72 18.60 12.40 5.00
N GLU A 73 19.34 13.47 4.69
CA GLU A 73 20.79 13.52 4.88
C GLU A 73 21.19 13.58 6.37
N SER A 74 20.28 14.08 7.23
CA SER A 74 20.49 14.10 8.68
C SER A 74 20.09 12.75 9.31
N TYR A 75 20.90 12.23 10.21
CA TYR A 75 20.55 11.05 11.00
C TYR A 75 19.30 11.29 11.88
N GLN A 76 19.06 12.54 12.26
CA GLN A 76 17.90 12.94 13.08
C GLN A 76 16.57 12.61 12.40
N ALA A 77 16.53 12.62 11.06
CA ALA A 77 15.33 12.24 10.31
C ALA A 77 14.85 10.82 10.64
N ARG A 78 15.77 9.93 11.04
CA ARG A 78 15.50 8.51 11.29
C ARG A 78 15.24 8.15 12.74
N MET A 79 15.44 9.07 13.68
CA MET A 79 15.29 8.78 15.11
C MET A 79 13.87 8.34 15.53
N ARG A 80 12.87 8.78 14.76
CA ARG A 80 11.45 8.44 14.97
C ARG A 80 10.87 7.64 13.80
N VAL A 81 11.72 6.88 13.11
CA VAL A 81 11.35 6.05 11.97
C VAL A 81 11.60 4.58 12.29
N GLY A 82 10.58 3.76 12.10
CA GLY A 82 10.68 2.30 12.12
C GLY A 82 10.87 1.75 10.71
N PHE A 83 11.48 0.57 10.59
CA PHE A 83 11.66 -0.08 9.30
C PHE A 83 11.60 -1.61 9.42
N LEU A 84 10.77 -2.22 8.59
CA LEU A 84 10.74 -3.66 8.34
C LEU A 84 11.17 -3.90 6.89
N PRO A 85 12.40 -4.39 6.63
CA PRO A 85 12.85 -4.75 5.28
C PRO A 85 12.22 -6.08 4.82
N GLU A 86 12.10 -6.27 3.50
CA GLU A 86 11.59 -7.51 2.89
C GLU A 86 12.42 -8.73 3.31
N HIS A 87 13.74 -8.59 3.31
CA HIS A 87 14.68 -9.65 3.69
C HIS A 87 15.37 -9.26 4.99
N PHE A 88 14.87 -9.75 6.08
CA PHE A 88 15.42 -9.51 7.40
C PHE A 88 16.26 -10.70 7.87
N ARG A 89 17.50 -10.42 8.29
CA ARG A 89 18.36 -11.43 8.93
C ARG A 89 18.25 -11.30 10.44
N PHE A 90 17.76 -12.35 11.06
CA PHE A 90 17.66 -12.44 12.52
C PHE A 90 18.91 -13.06 13.11
N HIS A 91 19.14 -12.73 14.38
CA HIS A 91 20.11 -13.47 15.21
C HIS A 91 19.42 -14.75 15.71
N GLU A 92 19.57 -15.84 14.97
CA GLU A 92 18.84 -17.09 15.16
C GLU A 92 18.99 -17.69 16.58
N TRP A 93 20.11 -17.39 17.27
CA TRP A 93 20.37 -17.86 18.65
C TRP A 93 19.65 -17.05 19.71
N MET A 94 19.10 -15.85 19.39
CA MET A 94 18.40 -15.00 20.36
C MET A 94 16.95 -15.46 20.53
N ARG A 95 16.42 -15.26 21.72
CA ARG A 95 14.99 -15.37 21.97
C ARG A 95 14.27 -14.13 21.48
N ALA A 96 12.96 -14.24 21.25
CA ALA A 96 12.17 -13.11 20.74
C ALA A 96 12.15 -11.91 21.69
N ASP A 97 12.06 -12.13 23.00
CA ASP A 97 12.11 -11.08 24.01
C ASP A 97 13.50 -10.39 24.10
N GLU A 98 14.57 -11.18 24.00
CA GLU A 98 15.96 -10.67 23.98
C GLU A 98 16.22 -9.84 22.73
N PHE A 99 15.69 -10.26 21.59
CA PHE A 99 15.79 -9.56 20.33
C PHE A 99 15.13 -8.16 20.40
N LEU A 100 13.92 -8.06 20.94
CA LEU A 100 13.26 -6.77 21.13
C LEU A 100 13.98 -5.92 22.19
N ASP A 101 14.49 -6.51 23.29
CA ASP A 101 15.27 -5.76 24.28
C ASP A 101 16.55 -5.17 23.66
N LEU A 102 17.26 -5.95 22.83
CA LEU A 102 18.45 -5.46 22.10
C LEU A 102 18.11 -4.25 21.23
N HIS A 103 17.06 -4.35 20.41
CA HIS A 103 16.64 -3.23 19.56
C HIS A 103 16.20 -2.02 20.38
N GLY A 104 15.47 -2.22 21.47
CA GLY A 104 15.10 -1.13 22.36
C GLY A 104 16.31 -0.41 23.00
N ARG A 105 17.40 -1.13 23.29
CA ARG A 105 18.67 -0.52 23.72
C ARG A 105 19.30 0.32 22.63
N LEU A 106 19.30 -0.18 21.38
CA LEU A 106 19.84 0.56 20.23
C LEU A 106 19.07 1.87 19.97
N TYR A 107 17.76 1.89 20.25
CA TYR A 107 16.94 3.09 20.23
C TYR A 107 17.08 3.97 21.50
N GLY A 108 17.91 3.60 22.47
CA GLY A 108 18.11 4.37 23.71
C GLY A 108 16.93 4.35 24.68
N MET A 109 16.02 3.37 24.54
CA MET A 109 14.85 3.25 25.44
C MET A 109 15.26 2.87 26.87
N SER A 110 14.56 3.39 27.88
CA SER A 110 14.73 2.97 29.26
C SER A 110 14.41 1.48 29.46
N ARG A 111 15.00 0.82 30.44
CA ARG A 111 14.73 -0.60 30.72
C ARG A 111 13.24 -0.85 30.94
N THR A 112 12.59 0.00 31.70
CA THR A 112 11.16 -0.13 32.03
C THR A 112 10.31 -0.02 30.77
N ASP A 113 10.59 0.96 29.89
CA ASP A 113 9.85 1.14 28.67
C ASP A 113 10.08 0.00 27.67
N ARG A 114 11.33 -0.49 27.53
CA ARG A 114 11.65 -1.63 26.68
C ARG A 114 10.86 -2.87 27.05
N VAL A 115 10.90 -3.26 28.35
CA VAL A 115 10.21 -4.47 28.83
C VAL A 115 8.71 -4.34 28.60
N ARG A 116 8.11 -3.22 29.04
CA ARG A 116 6.68 -2.98 28.87
C ARG A 116 6.27 -3.01 27.39
N ARG A 117 7.01 -2.33 26.53
CA ARG A 117 6.70 -2.20 25.11
C ARG A 117 6.92 -3.52 24.36
N ALA A 118 8.01 -4.23 24.65
CA ALA A 118 8.29 -5.54 24.06
C ALA A 118 7.17 -6.54 24.37
N GLN A 119 6.74 -6.63 25.64
CA GLN A 119 5.63 -7.51 26.04
C GLN A 119 4.34 -7.17 25.31
N ALA A 120 3.96 -5.87 25.25
CA ALA A 120 2.76 -5.43 24.57
C ALA A 120 2.79 -5.75 23.05
N LEU A 121 3.96 -5.59 22.40
CA LEU A 121 4.12 -5.89 20.98
C LEU A 121 4.14 -7.38 20.69
N ILE A 122 4.83 -8.19 21.52
CA ILE A 122 4.80 -9.66 21.41
C ILE A 122 3.37 -10.19 21.50
N GLU A 123 2.56 -9.63 22.40
CA GLU A 123 1.14 -9.99 22.50
C GLU A 123 0.34 -9.50 21.29
N ARG A 124 0.57 -8.27 20.84
CA ARG A 124 -0.10 -7.67 19.67
C ARG A 124 0.15 -8.44 18.37
N VAL A 125 1.36 -9.00 18.19
CA VAL A 125 1.71 -9.82 17.01
C VAL A 125 1.45 -11.32 17.22
N ASP A 126 0.73 -11.68 18.27
CA ASP A 126 0.35 -13.07 18.60
C ASP A 126 1.56 -14.03 18.70
N LEU A 127 2.59 -13.60 19.44
CA LEU A 127 3.80 -14.41 19.71
C LEU A 127 4.03 -14.65 21.21
N LYS A 128 3.01 -14.44 22.05
CA LYS A 128 3.11 -14.56 23.51
C LYS A 128 3.63 -15.93 23.97
N GLN A 129 3.15 -17.00 23.33
CA GLN A 129 3.55 -18.37 23.64
C GLN A 129 5.00 -18.68 23.23
N ALA A 130 5.49 -18.01 22.20
CA ALA A 130 6.82 -18.20 21.64
C ALA A 130 7.82 -17.11 22.08
N ALA A 131 7.47 -16.27 23.07
CA ALA A 131 8.32 -15.14 23.51
C ALA A 131 9.72 -15.58 23.99
N GLN A 132 9.83 -16.80 24.53
CA GLN A 132 11.07 -17.37 25.05
C GLN A 132 11.76 -18.32 24.06
N ASP A 133 11.14 -18.58 22.89
CA ASP A 133 11.70 -19.46 21.86
C ASP A 133 12.77 -18.72 21.06
N ARG A 134 13.71 -19.45 20.49
CA ARG A 134 14.77 -18.89 19.65
C ARG A 134 14.22 -18.52 18.29
N LEU A 135 14.70 -17.41 17.74
CA LEU A 135 14.28 -16.96 16.41
C LEU A 135 14.62 -17.95 15.29
N GLY A 136 15.64 -18.77 15.47
CA GLY A 136 15.96 -19.88 14.55
C GLY A 136 14.91 -20.99 14.49
N GLU A 137 14.01 -21.07 15.48
CA GLU A 137 12.91 -22.03 15.53
C GLU A 137 11.60 -21.45 14.98
N PHE A 138 11.60 -20.14 14.63
CA PHE A 138 10.40 -19.46 14.15
C PHE A 138 10.11 -19.83 12.69
N SER A 139 8.82 -20.04 12.41
CA SER A 139 8.36 -20.07 11.01
C SER A 139 8.58 -18.72 10.32
N LYS A 140 8.59 -18.69 8.98
CA LYS A 140 8.68 -17.45 8.21
C LYS A 140 7.64 -16.42 8.66
N GLY A 141 6.41 -16.84 8.93
CA GLY A 141 5.34 -15.98 9.41
C GLY A 141 5.59 -15.42 10.81
N MET A 142 6.17 -16.21 11.73
CA MET A 142 6.56 -15.73 13.06
C MET A 142 7.70 -14.72 12.97
N LEU A 143 8.69 -14.97 12.09
CA LEU A 143 9.78 -14.03 11.83
C LEU A 143 9.26 -12.70 11.26
N GLN A 144 8.31 -12.73 10.36
CA GLN A 144 7.68 -11.53 9.82
C GLN A 144 6.95 -10.73 10.90
N ARG A 145 6.22 -11.40 11.77
CA ARG A 145 5.48 -10.79 12.89
C ARG A 145 6.41 -10.18 13.96
N ILE A 146 7.51 -10.85 14.32
CA ILE A 146 8.48 -10.26 15.27
C ILE A 146 9.25 -9.09 14.63
N GLY A 147 9.53 -9.13 13.33
CA GLY A 147 10.10 -8.01 12.58
C GLY A 147 9.18 -6.79 12.58
N LEU A 148 7.86 -6.99 12.43
CA LEU A 148 6.88 -5.92 12.55
C LEU A 148 6.86 -5.32 13.97
N ALA A 149 6.91 -6.18 15.01
CA ALA A 149 7.03 -5.73 16.40
C ALA A 149 8.30 -4.90 16.62
N MET A 150 9.44 -5.31 16.06
CA MET A 150 10.69 -4.57 16.11
C MET A 150 10.56 -3.19 15.45
N ALA A 151 9.95 -3.11 14.27
CA ALA A 151 9.77 -1.84 13.56
C ALA A 151 8.89 -0.84 14.33
N LEU A 152 7.91 -1.34 15.11
CA LEU A 152 7.00 -0.55 15.93
C LEU A 152 7.51 -0.30 17.37
N LEU A 153 8.64 -0.90 17.75
CA LEU A 153 9.15 -0.85 19.12
C LEU A 153 9.42 0.58 19.63
N PRO A 154 10.07 1.48 18.85
CA PRO A 154 10.45 2.80 19.34
C PRO A 154 9.30 3.83 19.35
N HIS A 155 8.03 3.42 19.21
CA HIS A 155 6.90 4.33 18.98
C HIS A 155 7.17 5.31 17.83
N PRO A 156 7.38 4.80 16.61
CA PRO A 156 7.76 5.66 15.51
C PRO A 156 6.60 6.57 15.07
N ASP A 157 6.93 7.78 14.60
CA ASP A 157 5.96 8.65 13.92
C ASP A 157 5.73 8.21 12.47
N LEU A 158 6.71 7.49 11.91
CA LEU A 158 6.68 6.96 10.56
C LEU A 158 7.30 5.55 10.55
N VAL A 159 6.63 4.58 9.94
CA VAL A 159 7.17 3.24 9.73
C VAL A 159 7.14 2.87 8.25
N PHE A 160 8.28 2.36 7.76
CA PHE A 160 8.37 1.74 6.43
C PHE A 160 8.23 0.23 6.58
N LEU A 161 7.31 -0.35 5.83
CA LEU A 161 7.06 -1.79 5.78
C LEU A 161 7.25 -2.30 4.35
N ASP A 162 8.31 -3.08 4.15
CA ASP A 162 8.61 -3.69 2.85
C ASP A 162 8.09 -5.12 2.84
N GLU A 163 7.06 -5.37 2.04
CA GLU A 163 6.35 -6.65 1.92
C GLU A 163 5.87 -7.24 3.26
N PRO A 164 5.11 -6.48 4.10
CA PRO A 164 4.80 -6.90 5.47
C PRO A 164 3.96 -8.17 5.58
N THR A 165 3.23 -8.55 4.53
CA THR A 165 2.35 -9.73 4.50
C THR A 165 2.92 -10.90 3.69
N SER A 166 4.17 -10.76 3.19
CA SER A 166 4.82 -11.80 2.39
C SER A 166 5.03 -13.09 3.18
N GLY A 167 4.59 -14.21 2.60
CA GLY A 167 4.77 -15.53 3.20
C GLY A 167 3.86 -15.83 4.39
N LEU A 168 2.86 -14.99 4.65
CA LEU A 168 1.83 -15.23 5.66
C LEU A 168 0.63 -15.98 5.08
N ASP A 169 0.05 -16.82 5.91
CA ASP A 169 -1.27 -17.40 5.67
C ASP A 169 -2.39 -16.33 5.80
N PRO A 170 -3.63 -16.62 5.44
CA PRO A 170 -4.72 -15.64 5.53
C PRO A 170 -4.93 -15.06 6.94
N PHE A 171 -4.77 -15.86 8.00
CA PHE A 171 -4.93 -15.38 9.38
C PHE A 171 -3.77 -14.46 9.79
N GLY A 172 -2.54 -14.80 9.40
CA GLY A 172 -1.38 -13.95 9.62
C GLY A 172 -1.49 -12.61 8.89
N ARG A 173 -2.06 -12.57 7.69
CA ARG A 173 -2.32 -11.32 6.95
C ARG A 173 -3.36 -10.44 7.66
N LEU A 174 -4.46 -11.04 8.16
CA LEU A 174 -5.46 -10.32 8.95
C LEU A 174 -4.82 -9.68 10.19
N LEU A 175 -4.03 -10.45 10.94
CA LEU A 175 -3.31 -9.96 12.12
C LEU A 175 -2.40 -8.78 11.78
N VAL A 176 -1.56 -8.90 10.75
CA VAL A 176 -0.65 -7.81 10.33
C VAL A 176 -1.43 -6.56 9.94
N ARG A 177 -2.55 -6.73 9.24
CA ARG A 177 -3.45 -5.62 8.87
C ARG A 177 -4.01 -4.90 10.10
N ASP A 178 -4.44 -5.67 11.11
CA ASP A 178 -4.96 -5.10 12.36
C ASP A 178 -3.88 -4.38 13.16
N VAL A 179 -2.64 -4.91 13.16
CA VAL A 179 -1.47 -4.24 13.78
C VAL A 179 -1.17 -2.92 13.07
N ILE A 180 -1.20 -2.89 11.74
CA ILE A 180 -0.98 -1.67 10.93
C ILE A 180 -2.07 -0.63 11.23
N ARG A 181 -3.34 -1.02 11.23
CA ARG A 181 -4.46 -0.13 11.55
C ARG A 181 -4.34 0.46 12.95
N THR A 182 -4.03 -0.38 13.93
CA THR A 182 -3.83 0.07 15.32
C THR A 182 -2.67 1.07 15.41
N ALA A 183 -1.55 0.82 14.73
CA ALA A 183 -0.41 1.75 14.72
C ALA A 183 -0.80 3.11 14.09
N ARG A 184 -1.57 3.10 12.99
CA ARG A 184 -2.12 4.33 12.39
C ARG A 184 -3.04 5.06 13.35
N ASP A 185 -3.95 4.35 14.02
CA ASP A 185 -4.91 4.94 14.97
C ASP A 185 -4.21 5.51 16.21
N GLU A 186 -3.03 4.98 16.56
CA GLU A 186 -2.10 5.53 17.56
C GLU A 186 -1.31 6.75 17.02
N GLY A 187 -1.48 7.16 15.75
CA GLY A 187 -0.87 8.34 15.13
C GLY A 187 0.38 8.05 14.30
N THR A 188 0.81 6.79 14.16
CA THR A 188 1.93 6.42 13.30
C THR A 188 1.53 6.53 11.83
N THR A 189 2.34 7.20 11.01
CA THR A 189 2.23 7.12 9.55
C THR A 189 2.83 5.81 9.08
N VAL A 190 2.14 5.08 8.23
CA VAL A 190 2.61 3.78 7.71
C VAL A 190 2.83 3.86 6.20
N PHE A 191 4.06 3.59 5.77
CA PHE A 191 4.42 3.51 4.36
C PHE A 191 4.64 2.04 3.98
N ILE A 192 3.80 1.52 3.10
CA ILE A 192 3.82 0.12 2.68
C ILE A 192 4.33 0.03 1.25
N ASN A 193 5.40 -0.73 1.04
CA ASN A 193 5.80 -1.22 -0.26
C ASN A 193 5.33 -2.67 -0.39
N SER A 194 4.42 -2.95 -1.33
CA SER A 194 3.92 -4.30 -1.56
C SER A 194 3.57 -4.54 -3.03
N HIS A 195 3.69 -5.78 -3.47
CA HIS A 195 3.19 -6.26 -4.76
C HIS A 195 1.82 -6.96 -4.64
N LEU A 196 1.32 -7.17 -3.42
CA LEU A 196 0.01 -7.77 -3.16
C LEU A 196 -1.07 -6.69 -3.16
N LEU A 197 -1.58 -6.35 -4.35
CA LEU A 197 -2.52 -5.25 -4.55
C LEU A 197 -3.81 -5.41 -3.73
N SER A 198 -4.31 -6.63 -3.57
CA SER A 198 -5.48 -6.91 -2.72
C SER A 198 -5.28 -6.57 -1.25
N GLU A 199 -4.05 -6.72 -0.72
CA GLU A 199 -3.72 -6.34 0.66
C GLU A 199 -3.64 -4.81 0.79
N VAL A 200 -3.06 -4.15 -0.19
CA VAL A 200 -2.97 -2.68 -0.23
C VAL A 200 -4.36 -2.05 -0.33
N GLU A 201 -5.25 -2.61 -1.16
CA GLU A 201 -6.62 -2.12 -1.36
C GLU A 201 -7.43 -2.06 -0.06
N VAL A 202 -7.24 -3.03 0.83
CA VAL A 202 -7.99 -3.08 2.09
C VAL A 202 -7.27 -2.42 3.27
N THR A 203 -6.00 -2.08 3.12
CA THR A 203 -5.17 -1.58 4.23
C THR A 203 -4.82 -0.10 4.09
N CYS A 204 -4.60 0.38 2.86
CA CYS A 204 -4.11 1.73 2.61
C CYS A 204 -5.24 2.76 2.44
N ASP A 205 -5.00 3.98 2.90
CA ASP A 205 -5.88 5.13 2.70
C ASP A 205 -5.63 5.77 1.32
N ARG A 206 -4.34 5.85 0.93
CA ARG A 206 -3.88 6.41 -0.35
C ARG A 206 -2.77 5.54 -0.92
N VAL A 207 -2.61 5.61 -2.25
CA VAL A 207 -1.55 4.90 -2.97
C VAL A 207 -0.87 5.79 -3.99
N ALA A 208 0.36 5.42 -4.36
CA ALA A 208 1.04 5.94 -5.54
C ALA A 208 1.51 4.77 -6.41
N PHE A 209 1.23 4.88 -7.70
CA PHE A 209 1.78 4.00 -8.74
C PHE A 209 3.06 4.59 -9.27
N ILE A 210 4.12 3.78 -9.29
CA ILE A 210 5.42 4.22 -9.82
C ILE A 210 5.87 3.34 -10.98
N ARG A 211 6.55 3.98 -11.94
CA ARG A 211 7.21 3.35 -13.07
C ARG A 211 8.50 4.12 -13.38
N HIS A 212 9.60 3.41 -13.54
CA HIS A 212 10.93 4.01 -13.80
C HIS A 212 11.36 5.09 -12.78
N GLY A 213 10.95 4.93 -11.52
CA GLY A 213 11.27 5.89 -10.46
C GLY A 213 10.54 7.23 -10.55
N GLN A 214 9.40 7.26 -11.22
CA GLN A 214 8.49 8.40 -11.27
C GLN A 214 7.10 8.00 -10.76
N VAL A 215 6.40 8.91 -10.12
CA VAL A 215 5.00 8.73 -9.78
C VAL A 215 4.18 8.96 -11.05
N ILE A 216 3.44 7.93 -11.46
CA ILE A 216 2.53 8.00 -12.61
C ILE A 216 1.17 8.52 -12.16
N ARG A 217 0.66 8.00 -11.04
CA ARG A 217 -0.63 8.40 -10.49
C ARG A 217 -0.61 8.21 -8.98
N ALA A 218 -1.20 9.14 -8.23
CA ALA A 218 -1.33 9.03 -6.77
C ALA A 218 -2.66 9.62 -6.32
N GLY A 219 -3.25 9.04 -5.27
CA GLY A 219 -4.51 9.52 -4.73
C GLY A 219 -5.10 8.56 -3.70
N SER A 220 -6.27 8.90 -3.15
CA SER A 220 -7.06 7.94 -2.37
C SER A 220 -7.60 6.85 -3.29
N LEU A 221 -7.83 5.66 -2.76
CA LEU A 221 -8.42 4.57 -3.53
C LEU A 221 -9.78 4.96 -4.12
N LYS A 222 -10.53 5.80 -3.41
CA LYS A 222 -11.82 6.32 -3.88
C LYS A 222 -11.64 7.26 -5.08
N ASP A 223 -10.70 8.20 -5.00
CA ASP A 223 -10.45 9.17 -6.07
C ASP A 223 -9.85 8.49 -7.31
N LEU A 224 -8.98 7.52 -7.10
CA LEU A 224 -8.38 6.75 -8.19
C LEU A 224 -9.39 5.85 -8.91
N ALA A 225 -10.40 5.36 -8.21
CA ALA A 225 -11.54 4.62 -8.77
C ALA A 225 -12.68 5.54 -9.23
N ALA A 226 -12.64 6.85 -8.88
CA ALA A 226 -13.64 7.82 -9.28
C ALA A 226 -13.47 8.18 -10.75
N GLY A 227 -14.57 8.12 -11.51
CA GLY A 227 -14.60 8.58 -12.89
C GLY A 227 -15.38 7.69 -13.84
N SER A 228 -15.47 6.41 -13.57
CA SER A 228 -16.36 5.53 -14.33
C SER A 228 -16.72 4.30 -13.50
N VAL A 229 -18.01 4.04 -13.40
CA VAL A 229 -18.53 2.86 -12.71
C VAL A 229 -18.79 1.79 -13.75
N ARG A 230 -18.11 0.67 -13.67
CA ARG A 230 -18.43 -0.49 -14.50
C ARG A 230 -19.68 -1.15 -13.91
N ILE A 231 -20.72 -1.35 -14.73
CA ILE A 231 -21.93 -2.04 -14.33
C ILE A 231 -21.93 -3.40 -14.99
N GLN A 232 -22.14 -4.43 -14.21
CA GLN A 232 -22.47 -5.75 -14.71
C GLN A 232 -23.98 -5.94 -14.68
N VAL A 233 -24.56 -6.17 -15.85
CA VAL A 233 -25.98 -6.44 -16.06
C VAL A 233 -26.16 -7.91 -16.35
N ARG A 234 -26.84 -8.65 -15.48
CA ARG A 234 -27.18 -10.04 -15.73
C ARG A 234 -28.66 -10.17 -16.01
N LEU A 235 -28.98 -10.67 -17.21
CA LEU A 235 -30.32 -10.89 -17.71
C LEU A 235 -30.63 -12.40 -17.77
N GLU A 236 -31.90 -12.76 -17.84
CA GLU A 236 -32.29 -14.15 -18.10
C GLU A 236 -31.71 -14.63 -19.43
N ARG A 237 -31.71 -13.76 -20.44
CA ARG A 237 -31.07 -13.95 -21.75
C ARG A 237 -30.77 -12.57 -22.36
N VAL A 238 -29.59 -12.41 -22.93
CA VAL A 238 -29.25 -11.21 -23.71
C VAL A 238 -29.81 -11.39 -25.13
N PRO A 239 -30.68 -10.48 -25.60
CA PRO A 239 -31.13 -10.52 -27.00
C PRO A 239 -29.98 -10.22 -27.93
N GLN A 240 -29.98 -10.86 -29.11
CA GLN A 240 -28.95 -10.65 -30.11
C GLN A 240 -28.90 -9.17 -30.57
N GLY A 241 -27.71 -8.55 -30.53
CA GLY A 241 -27.52 -7.14 -30.88
C GLY A 241 -27.98 -6.13 -29.81
N PHE A 242 -28.39 -6.59 -28.61
CA PHE A 242 -28.86 -5.69 -27.56
C PHE A 242 -27.75 -4.80 -26.97
N ALA A 243 -26.50 -5.22 -27.07
CA ALA A 243 -25.36 -4.42 -26.63
C ALA A 243 -25.32 -3.02 -27.26
N ASP A 244 -25.68 -2.90 -28.55
CA ASP A 244 -25.74 -1.61 -29.25
C ASP A 244 -26.76 -0.65 -28.64
N SER A 245 -27.86 -1.19 -28.10
CA SER A 245 -28.91 -0.40 -27.44
C SER A 245 -28.47 0.18 -26.10
N LEU A 246 -27.45 -0.41 -25.47
CA LEU A 246 -26.86 0.06 -24.21
C LEU A 246 -25.85 1.22 -24.40
N ALA A 247 -25.41 1.50 -25.61
CA ALA A 247 -24.46 2.59 -25.89
C ALA A 247 -24.99 3.97 -25.49
N VAL A 248 -26.30 4.15 -25.35
CA VAL A 248 -26.95 5.38 -24.84
C VAL A 248 -26.72 5.56 -23.33
N TRP A 249 -26.48 4.45 -22.62
CA TRP A 249 -26.34 4.43 -21.17
C TRP A 249 -24.92 4.56 -20.69
N GLY A 250 -23.94 4.14 -21.49
CA GLY A 250 -22.54 4.18 -21.13
C GLY A 250 -21.62 3.77 -22.27
N ASP A 251 -20.34 3.86 -21.99
CA ASP A 251 -19.28 3.51 -22.91
C ASP A 251 -18.80 2.06 -22.69
N GLN A 252 -18.00 1.53 -23.61
CA GLN A 252 -17.36 0.21 -23.50
C GLN A 252 -18.34 -0.93 -23.23
N VAL A 253 -19.51 -0.91 -23.87
CA VAL A 253 -20.48 -2.00 -23.77
C VAL A 253 -19.87 -3.28 -24.33
N LYS A 254 -19.84 -4.33 -23.49
CA LYS A 254 -19.27 -5.63 -23.84
C LYS A 254 -20.22 -6.75 -23.43
N GLU A 255 -20.50 -7.65 -24.36
CA GLU A 255 -21.15 -8.91 -24.06
C GLU A 255 -20.11 -9.89 -23.53
N VAL A 256 -20.29 -10.35 -22.28
CA VAL A 256 -19.38 -11.25 -21.59
C VAL A 256 -19.77 -12.70 -21.86
N ASP A 257 -21.06 -12.98 -21.77
CA ASP A 257 -21.66 -14.27 -22.07
C ASP A 257 -23.16 -14.10 -22.47
N GLU A 258 -23.87 -15.22 -22.72
CA GLU A 258 -25.27 -15.22 -23.15
C GLU A 258 -26.26 -14.55 -22.16
N GLN A 259 -25.85 -14.27 -20.93
CA GLN A 259 -26.65 -13.68 -19.88
C GLN A 259 -26.07 -12.38 -19.33
N THR A 260 -24.82 -12.06 -19.64
CA THR A 260 -24.09 -11.01 -18.94
C THR A 260 -23.54 -9.96 -19.90
N LEU A 261 -23.89 -8.71 -19.63
CA LEU A 261 -23.35 -7.52 -20.27
C LEU A 261 -22.57 -6.69 -19.28
N GLU A 262 -21.52 -6.06 -19.73
CA GLU A 262 -20.76 -5.03 -18.97
C GLU A 262 -20.81 -3.72 -19.72
N LEU A 263 -20.98 -2.62 -19.01
CA LEU A 263 -20.88 -1.27 -19.55
C LEU A 263 -20.25 -0.34 -18.51
N THR A 264 -19.66 0.74 -18.99
CA THR A 264 -19.07 1.77 -18.13
C THR A 264 -19.95 3.00 -18.14
N VAL A 265 -20.45 3.41 -16.97
CA VAL A 265 -21.28 4.61 -16.81
C VAL A 265 -20.52 5.70 -16.07
N ALA A 266 -20.87 6.94 -16.34
CA ALA A 266 -20.22 8.10 -15.74
C ALA A 266 -20.52 8.25 -14.23
N ASP A 267 -21.66 7.74 -13.76
CA ASP A 267 -22.15 7.92 -12.38
C ASP A 267 -22.97 6.70 -11.92
N GLU A 268 -22.81 6.32 -10.66
CA GLU A 268 -23.52 5.24 -10.01
C GLU A 268 -25.05 5.53 -9.91
N THR A 269 -25.45 6.79 -9.88
CA THR A 269 -26.88 7.18 -9.85
C THR A 269 -27.64 6.71 -11.07
N ARG A 270 -26.98 6.57 -12.23
CA ARG A 270 -27.60 6.04 -13.47
C ARG A 270 -27.98 4.57 -13.41
N VAL A 271 -27.52 3.83 -12.40
CA VAL A 271 -27.82 2.40 -12.25
C VAL A 271 -29.31 2.16 -12.05
N ALA A 272 -29.96 3.00 -11.24
CA ALA A 272 -31.39 2.91 -10.98
C ALA A 272 -32.22 3.17 -12.26
N ASP A 273 -31.85 4.20 -13.03
CA ASP A 273 -32.53 4.56 -14.27
C ASP A 273 -32.31 3.49 -15.33
N LEU A 274 -31.12 2.92 -15.43
CA LEU A 274 -30.80 1.80 -16.30
C LEU A 274 -31.69 0.59 -15.99
N ASN A 275 -31.88 0.27 -14.69
CA ASN A 275 -32.75 -0.84 -14.28
C ASN A 275 -34.20 -0.62 -14.76
N VAL A 276 -34.75 0.58 -14.53
CA VAL A 276 -36.10 0.94 -14.98
C VAL A 276 -36.22 0.80 -16.51
N TRP A 277 -35.21 1.27 -17.23
CA TRP A 277 -35.20 1.17 -18.68
C TRP A 277 -35.15 -0.29 -19.18
N LEU A 278 -34.26 -1.13 -18.60
CA LEU A 278 -34.17 -2.54 -18.95
C LEU A 278 -35.48 -3.29 -18.76
N VAL A 279 -36.16 -3.05 -17.63
CA VAL A 279 -37.47 -3.64 -17.34
C VAL A 279 -38.54 -3.13 -18.32
N ALA A 280 -38.49 -1.85 -18.70
CA ALA A 280 -39.39 -1.28 -19.71
C ALA A 280 -39.19 -1.87 -21.11
N GLN A 281 -37.99 -2.35 -21.43
CA GLN A 281 -37.73 -3.11 -22.65
C GLN A 281 -38.23 -4.57 -22.58
N GLY A 282 -38.89 -4.97 -21.50
CA GLY A 282 -39.40 -6.32 -21.31
C GLY A 282 -38.34 -7.35 -20.90
N LEU A 283 -37.16 -6.89 -20.48
CA LEU A 283 -36.07 -7.79 -20.07
C LEU A 283 -36.22 -8.19 -18.62
N ARG A 284 -35.89 -9.43 -18.32
CA ARG A 284 -35.82 -9.94 -16.95
C ARG A 284 -34.42 -9.72 -16.40
N VAL A 285 -34.27 -8.72 -15.52
CA VAL A 285 -33.03 -8.39 -14.85
C VAL A 285 -32.83 -9.34 -13.67
N LEU A 286 -31.78 -10.16 -13.70
CA LEU A 286 -31.40 -11.07 -12.62
C LEU A 286 -30.46 -10.39 -11.62
N ALA A 287 -29.56 -9.54 -12.10
CA ALA A 287 -28.68 -8.74 -11.28
C ALA A 287 -28.24 -7.47 -12.02
N LEU A 288 -28.09 -6.39 -11.26
CA LEU A 288 -27.49 -5.15 -11.71
C LEU A 288 -26.52 -4.70 -10.62
N ALA A 289 -25.24 -4.91 -10.85
CA ALA A 289 -24.24 -4.68 -9.83
C ALA A 289 -23.19 -3.69 -10.33
N PRO A 290 -23.04 -2.52 -9.68
CA PRO A 290 -21.89 -1.67 -9.93
C PRO A 290 -20.61 -2.41 -9.49
N GLN A 291 -19.69 -2.59 -10.39
CA GLN A 291 -18.38 -3.13 -10.12
C GLN A 291 -17.39 -1.98 -9.99
N ARG A 292 -16.87 -1.78 -8.80
CA ARG A 292 -15.74 -0.88 -8.63
C ARG A 292 -14.51 -1.54 -9.21
N LEU A 293 -13.72 -0.77 -9.95
CA LEU A 293 -12.41 -1.24 -10.41
C LEU A 293 -11.59 -1.65 -9.20
N THR A 294 -11.12 -2.89 -9.18
CA THR A 294 -10.16 -3.33 -8.17
C THR A 294 -8.85 -2.58 -8.35
N LEU A 295 -8.08 -2.46 -7.28
CA LEU A 295 -6.75 -1.85 -7.37
C LEU A 295 -5.85 -2.56 -8.41
N GLU A 296 -6.05 -3.86 -8.62
CA GLU A 296 -5.34 -4.64 -9.63
C GLU A 296 -5.71 -4.23 -11.05
N GLN A 297 -7.00 -4.06 -11.33
CA GLN A 297 -7.48 -3.59 -12.63
C GLN A 297 -6.99 -2.17 -12.92
N LEU A 298 -7.05 -1.31 -11.91
CA LEU A 298 -6.53 0.05 -11.99
C LEU A 298 -5.02 0.08 -12.25
N PHE A 299 -4.27 -0.78 -11.55
CA PHE A 299 -2.83 -0.93 -11.73
C PHE A 299 -2.48 -1.33 -13.17
N ILE A 300 -3.17 -2.34 -13.72
CA ILE A 300 -2.97 -2.78 -15.10
C ILE A 300 -3.27 -1.63 -16.06
N GLN A 301 -4.36 -0.92 -15.87
CA GLN A 301 -4.75 0.22 -16.70
C GLN A 301 -3.67 1.31 -16.70
N VAL A 302 -3.26 1.78 -15.51
CA VAL A 302 -2.22 2.81 -15.35
C VAL A 302 -0.87 2.38 -15.92
N MET A 303 -0.56 1.08 -15.87
CA MET A 303 0.70 0.56 -16.43
C MET A 303 0.67 0.37 -17.95
N GLN A 304 -0.50 0.25 -18.56
CA GLN A 304 -0.68 0.15 -20.02
C GLN A 304 -0.80 1.52 -20.70
N ASP A 305 -1.27 2.53 -19.99
CA ASP A 305 -1.37 3.89 -20.54
C ASP A 305 0.03 4.50 -20.75
N ASP A 306 0.38 4.77 -22.01
CA ASP A 306 1.68 5.30 -22.44
C ASP A 306 1.80 6.85 -22.31
N GLY A 307 1.17 7.46 -21.33
CA GLY A 307 1.25 8.90 -21.14
C GLY A 307 1.34 9.32 -19.66
N PRO A 308 2.18 10.33 -19.30
CA PRO A 308 2.10 10.94 -18.00
C PRO A 308 0.91 11.89 -17.96
N GLU A 309 -0.20 11.50 -17.36
CA GLU A 309 -1.17 12.49 -16.87
C GLU A 309 -0.60 13.10 -15.60
N THR A 310 0.11 14.22 -15.78
CA THR A 310 0.49 15.13 -14.72
C THR A 310 -0.74 15.92 -14.26
N ASN A 311 -1.40 15.43 -13.20
CA ASN A 311 -2.18 16.28 -12.32
C ASN A 311 -1.70 16.03 -10.89
N VAL A 312 -0.80 16.92 -10.46
CA VAL A 312 -0.30 17.04 -9.08
C VAL A 312 -1.14 18.06 -8.32
#